data_6880c9f1b812eb41ddf3d7caebe515ba
#
_entry.id   6880c9f1b812eb41ddf3d7caebe515ba
#
_cell.length_a   1.000
_cell.length_b   1.000
_cell.length_c   1.000
_cell.angle_alpha   90.00
_cell.angle_beta   90.00
_cell.angle_gamma   90.00
#
_symmetry.space_group_name_H-M   'P 1'
#
loop_
_entity.id
_entity.type
_entity.pdbx_description
1 polymer ?
#
loop_
_entity_poly.entity_id
_entity_poly.type
_entity_poly.pdbx_seq_one_letter_code
_entity_poly.pdbx_strand_id
1 'polypeptide(L)'
;MELETTRKTETKHAGSSASKSSADNHTLEAAGRVLDGGGKKDLRQFLPFLGPAFIASVAYIDPGNFATNIQSGSEFGYMLLWVVVASNLMAMLIQTLSAKLGIATGKNLAEHCRERFGTKIAVFMWVLMEIVAMATDLAEFIGAAIGFNLLFGIPLLWGGALAAIATFLILGLERFGFRPLEAVIATMVGLIAACYVVETVLDVPNFKSVFFCAVTPRFSGRESVLLAAGILGATVMPHAIFLHSALTQGRIVVKDPVKMRRLFRFEVADVTIAMTVAGIVNMAMLIMAAATFHRHGFTSIATIQDAHKTLEPLLGKAASFIFALSLLASGLSSSTVGTSAGQVIMQGFVRRKIPVWVRRIVTTAPSLIVIAIGLDPTRTLVISQVVLSFGLPFALVPLLLFTANKSLMGPLTNRRITTAFMTLITITGIALNLFLIFLIIKG
;
A
#
# COMPACT_ATOMS: atom_id res chain seq x y z
N MET A 1 -61.87 3.56 5.35
CA MET A 1 -61.19 2.32 5.74
C MET A 1 -60.31 1.88 4.57
N GLU A 2 -59.39 2.75 4.17
CA GLU A 2 -58.39 2.53 3.07
C GLU A 2 -57.35 3.64 3.10
N LEU A 3 -56.53 3.69 4.17
CA LEU A 3 -55.42 4.67 4.30
C LEU A 3 -54.35 4.22 5.30
N GLU A 4 -54.08 2.89 5.38
CA GLU A 4 -53.11 2.40 6.38
C GLU A 4 -52.17 1.27 5.87
N THR A 5 -51.98 1.13 4.56
CA THR A 5 -51.13 0.04 4.00
C THR A 5 -50.00 0.49 3.10
N THR A 6 -49.53 1.75 3.21
CA THR A 6 -48.42 2.24 2.36
C THR A 6 -47.23 2.79 3.18
N ARG A 7 -46.83 2.07 4.24
CA ARG A 7 -45.66 2.48 5.04
C ARG A 7 -44.84 1.32 5.59
N LYS A 8 -44.51 0.32 4.75
CA LYS A 8 -43.55 -0.76 5.11
C LYS A 8 -42.82 -1.32 3.90
N THR A 9 -42.16 -0.48 3.10
CA THR A 9 -41.13 -0.92 2.15
C THR A 9 -39.98 0.08 2.16
N GLU A 10 -39.50 0.43 3.34
CA GLU A 10 -38.17 1.01 3.48
C GLU A 10 -37.15 -0.12 3.49
N THR A 11 -36.53 -0.28 2.33
CA THR A 11 -35.29 -0.93 2.00
C THR A 11 -34.41 -1.28 3.20
N LYS A 12 -34.38 -2.54 3.58
CA LYS A 12 -33.27 -3.18 4.26
C LYS A 12 -32.06 -3.19 3.32
N HIS A 13 -31.30 -2.11 3.25
CA HIS A 13 -29.90 -2.21 2.90
C HIS A 13 -29.19 -2.91 4.07
N ALA A 14 -29.10 -4.22 3.95
CA ALA A 14 -28.30 -5.04 4.84
C ALA A 14 -26.80 -4.76 4.56
N GLY A 15 -26.30 -3.63 5.08
CA GLY A 15 -24.92 -3.49 5.44
C GLY A 15 -24.67 -4.48 6.59
N SER A 16 -23.70 -5.36 6.41
CA SER A 16 -23.21 -6.31 7.40
C SER A 16 -23.02 -5.61 8.76
N SER A 17 -23.97 -5.76 9.69
CA SER A 17 -23.76 -5.49 11.10
C SER A 17 -23.00 -6.67 11.71
N ALA A 18 -21.70 -6.78 11.40
CA ALA A 18 -20.79 -7.34 12.37
C ALA A 18 -20.93 -6.45 13.61
N SER A 19 -21.25 -7.00 14.76
CA SER A 19 -21.38 -6.25 16.02
C SER A 19 -20.05 -5.50 16.20
N LYS A 20 -20.11 -4.15 16.09
CA LYS A 20 -18.92 -3.32 16.29
C LYS A 20 -18.37 -3.67 17.65
N SER A 21 -17.07 -3.98 17.73
CA SER A 21 -16.45 -4.33 18.99
C SER A 21 -16.54 -3.16 19.97
N SER A 22 -16.44 -3.44 21.27
CA SER A 22 -16.47 -2.37 22.30
C SER A 22 -15.36 -1.32 22.05
N ALA A 23 -14.22 -1.74 21.53
CA ALA A 23 -13.10 -0.86 21.18
C ALA A 23 -13.44 0.10 20.01
N ASP A 24 -14.17 -0.39 19.01
CA ASP A 24 -14.59 0.44 17.88
C ASP A 24 -15.65 1.46 18.30
N ASN A 25 -16.60 1.05 19.19
CA ASN A 25 -17.62 1.94 19.73
C ASN A 25 -17.02 3.08 20.56
N HIS A 26 -16.04 2.79 21.42
CA HIS A 26 -15.34 3.81 22.21
C HIS A 26 -14.60 4.82 21.32
N THR A 27 -14.02 4.34 20.21
CA THR A 27 -13.35 5.18 19.21
C THR A 27 -14.34 6.10 18.50
N LEU A 28 -15.52 5.60 18.12
CA LEU A 28 -16.56 6.40 17.46
C LEU A 28 -17.12 7.48 18.36
N GLU A 29 -17.34 7.18 19.64
CA GLU A 29 -17.78 8.18 20.63
C GLU A 29 -16.73 9.27 20.86
N ALA A 30 -15.43 8.88 20.95
CA ALA A 30 -14.35 9.84 21.06
C ALA A 30 -14.23 10.75 19.82
N ALA A 31 -14.35 10.16 18.62
CA ALA A 31 -14.35 10.93 17.36
C ALA A 31 -15.56 11.90 17.30
N GLY A 32 -16.75 11.44 17.69
CA GLY A 32 -17.95 12.29 17.75
C GLY A 32 -17.75 13.52 18.63
N ARG A 33 -17.25 13.31 19.85
CA ARG A 33 -16.96 14.41 20.81
C ARG A 33 -16.00 15.44 20.21
N VAL A 34 -14.94 14.98 19.52
CA VAL A 34 -13.97 15.87 18.87
C VAL A 34 -14.63 16.65 17.73
N LEU A 35 -15.44 16.01 16.88
CA LEU A 35 -16.10 16.63 15.75
C LEU A 35 -17.14 17.67 16.19
N ASP A 36 -17.78 17.49 17.37
CA ASP A 36 -18.75 18.41 17.95
C ASP A 36 -18.09 19.65 18.63
N GLY A 37 -16.77 19.72 18.64
CA GLY A 37 -16.07 20.87 19.21
C GLY A 37 -15.74 20.73 20.72
N GLY A 38 -16.10 19.61 21.35
CA GLY A 38 -15.94 19.32 22.76
C GLY A 38 -14.59 18.69 23.11
N GLY A 39 -13.45 19.31 22.78
CA GLY A 39 -12.14 18.77 23.18
C GLY A 39 -11.13 19.88 23.43
N LYS A 40 -10.29 19.72 24.45
CA LYS A 40 -9.07 20.53 24.59
C LYS A 40 -8.23 20.33 23.32
N LYS A 41 -7.60 21.38 22.80
CA LYS A 41 -6.66 21.31 21.64
C LYS A 41 -5.40 20.53 22.07
N ASP A 42 -5.49 19.18 22.07
CA ASP A 42 -4.42 18.28 22.44
C ASP A 42 -4.15 17.30 21.30
N LEU A 43 -2.92 16.86 21.13
CA LEU A 43 -2.52 15.84 20.13
C LEU A 43 -3.33 14.53 20.26
N ARG A 44 -3.83 14.23 21.47
CA ARG A 44 -4.71 13.07 21.71
C ARG A 44 -6.02 13.10 20.93
N GLN A 45 -6.45 14.27 20.41
CA GLN A 45 -7.63 14.39 19.56
C GLN A 45 -7.47 13.68 18.21
N PHE A 46 -6.23 13.45 17.74
CA PHE A 46 -5.95 12.75 16.50
C PHE A 46 -6.12 11.24 16.63
N LEU A 47 -5.91 10.66 17.82
CA LEU A 47 -5.91 9.21 18.01
C LEU A 47 -7.16 8.46 17.51
N PRO A 48 -8.40 8.98 17.65
CA PRO A 48 -9.57 8.30 17.11
C PRO A 48 -9.63 8.24 15.58
N PHE A 49 -8.92 9.15 14.90
CA PHE A 49 -8.93 9.29 13.45
C PHE A 49 -7.76 8.57 12.79
N LEU A 50 -6.68 8.30 13.53
CA LEU A 50 -5.52 7.55 13.04
C LEU A 50 -5.88 6.08 12.81
N GLY A 51 -5.36 5.51 11.74
CA GLY A 51 -5.43 4.08 11.46
C GLY A 51 -5.66 3.72 9.99
N PRO A 52 -6.68 4.24 9.27
CA PRO A 52 -6.91 3.87 7.89
C PRO A 52 -5.71 4.08 6.99
N ALA A 53 -5.07 5.25 7.10
CA ALA A 53 -3.88 5.55 6.32
C ALA A 53 -2.66 4.74 6.77
N PHE A 54 -2.53 4.40 8.05
CA PHE A 54 -1.48 3.48 8.52
C PHE A 54 -1.64 2.09 7.93
N ILE A 55 -2.86 1.53 7.86
CA ILE A 55 -3.11 0.25 7.18
C ILE A 55 -2.74 0.37 5.70
N ALA A 56 -3.20 1.43 5.02
CA ALA A 56 -2.90 1.62 3.62
C ALA A 56 -1.39 1.82 3.36
N SER A 57 -0.66 2.49 4.27
CA SER A 57 0.77 2.77 4.12
C SER A 57 1.66 1.53 4.16
N VAL A 58 1.20 0.44 4.77
CA VAL A 58 1.93 -0.84 4.79
C VAL A 58 2.14 -1.40 3.40
N ALA A 59 1.17 -1.22 2.50
CA ALA A 59 1.34 -1.59 1.11
C ALA A 59 2.55 -0.90 0.44
N TYR A 60 3.00 0.23 0.99
CA TYR A 60 4.14 1.01 0.49
C TYR A 60 5.49 0.58 1.10
N ILE A 61 5.49 -0.41 2.00
CA ILE A 61 6.69 -0.96 2.66
C ILE A 61 6.69 -2.48 2.45
N ASP A 62 6.43 -2.92 1.25
CA ASP A 62 6.33 -4.33 0.87
C ASP A 62 7.69 -4.90 0.39
N PRO A 63 7.82 -6.22 0.26
CA PRO A 63 9.04 -6.84 -0.27
C PRO A 63 9.41 -6.43 -1.70
N GLY A 64 8.44 -5.96 -2.51
CA GLY A 64 8.69 -5.40 -3.82
C GLY A 64 9.48 -4.09 -3.75
N ASN A 65 9.13 -3.20 -2.81
CA ASN A 65 9.91 -2.00 -2.51
C ASN A 65 11.33 -2.35 -2.00
N PHE A 66 11.48 -3.41 -1.17
CA PHE A 66 12.82 -3.89 -0.78
C PHE A 66 13.65 -4.24 -2.01
N ALA A 67 13.14 -5.07 -2.91
CA ALA A 67 13.86 -5.50 -4.09
C ALA A 67 14.27 -4.32 -4.98
N THR A 68 13.32 -3.45 -5.33
CA THR A 68 13.56 -2.32 -6.24
C THR A 68 14.47 -1.26 -5.65
N ASN A 69 14.33 -0.91 -4.36
CA ASN A 69 15.16 0.08 -3.69
C ASN A 69 16.59 -0.43 -3.48
N ILE A 70 16.76 -1.70 -3.08
CA ILE A 70 18.09 -2.31 -2.89
C ILE A 70 18.81 -2.43 -4.21
N GLN A 71 18.16 -2.92 -5.26
CA GLN A 71 18.76 -3.02 -6.59
C GLN A 71 19.14 -1.62 -7.11
N SER A 72 18.23 -0.65 -6.99
CA SER A 72 18.50 0.73 -7.43
C SER A 72 19.65 1.38 -6.67
N GLY A 73 19.71 1.19 -5.35
CA GLY A 73 20.77 1.73 -4.51
C GLY A 73 22.11 1.08 -4.76
N SER A 74 22.18 -0.24 -4.96
CA SER A 74 23.41 -0.95 -5.26
C SER A 74 23.96 -0.63 -6.65
N GLU A 75 23.11 -0.53 -7.67
CA GLU A 75 23.52 -0.32 -9.06
C GLU A 75 23.82 1.16 -9.36
N PHE A 76 22.95 2.07 -8.94
CA PHE A 76 23.00 3.50 -9.29
C PHE A 76 23.33 4.44 -8.11
N GLY A 77 23.67 3.90 -6.95
CA GLY A 77 23.90 4.72 -5.75
C GLY A 77 22.67 5.55 -5.40
N TYR A 78 22.84 6.80 -5.05
CA TYR A 78 21.71 7.69 -4.68
C TYR A 78 20.92 8.24 -5.88
N MET A 79 21.29 7.93 -7.13
CA MET A 79 20.79 8.61 -8.33
C MET A 79 19.26 8.56 -8.47
N LEU A 80 18.62 7.44 -8.09
CA LEU A 80 17.17 7.26 -8.22
C LEU A 80 16.38 7.68 -6.96
N LEU A 81 17.01 8.29 -5.97
CA LEU A 81 16.35 8.71 -4.74
C LEU A 81 15.22 9.74 -4.99
N TRP A 82 15.38 10.61 -6.00
CA TRP A 82 14.32 11.54 -6.39
C TRP A 82 13.04 10.82 -6.87
N VAL A 83 13.18 9.62 -7.46
CA VAL A 83 12.01 8.81 -7.88
C VAL A 83 11.24 8.35 -6.66
N VAL A 84 11.94 7.88 -5.60
CA VAL A 84 11.32 7.47 -4.34
C VAL A 84 10.59 8.64 -3.70
N VAL A 85 11.20 9.83 -3.67
CA VAL A 85 10.56 11.04 -3.13
C VAL A 85 9.33 11.43 -3.96
N ALA A 86 9.48 11.49 -5.28
CA ALA A 86 8.38 11.88 -6.17
C ALA A 86 7.20 10.89 -6.10
N SER A 87 7.48 9.58 -6.16
CA SER A 87 6.45 8.55 -6.06
C SER A 87 5.73 8.56 -4.71
N ASN A 88 6.44 8.84 -3.61
CA ASN A 88 5.81 8.98 -2.30
C ASN A 88 4.91 10.21 -2.19
N LEU A 89 5.31 11.37 -2.76
CA LEU A 89 4.46 12.56 -2.83
C LEU A 89 3.21 12.32 -3.70
N MET A 90 3.37 11.61 -4.83
CA MET A 90 2.24 11.18 -5.65
C MET A 90 1.30 10.27 -4.86
N ALA A 91 1.83 9.30 -4.12
CA ALA A 91 1.07 8.39 -3.29
C ALA A 91 0.30 9.12 -2.18
N MET A 92 0.90 10.11 -1.51
CA MET A 92 0.20 10.94 -0.52
C MET A 92 -1.03 11.63 -1.10
N LEU A 93 -0.93 12.21 -2.30
CA LEU A 93 -2.07 12.84 -2.95
C LEU A 93 -3.13 11.81 -3.32
N ILE A 94 -2.74 10.69 -3.92
CA ILE A 94 -3.64 9.62 -4.34
C ILE A 94 -4.40 9.05 -3.14
N GLN A 95 -3.70 8.74 -2.03
CA GLN A 95 -4.33 8.20 -0.84
C GLN A 95 -5.26 9.20 -0.16
N THR A 96 -4.88 10.49 -0.16
CA THR A 96 -5.78 11.57 0.31
C THR A 96 -7.07 11.64 -0.51
N LEU A 97 -7.00 11.46 -1.84
CA LEU A 97 -8.19 11.47 -2.70
C LEU A 97 -9.02 10.19 -2.55
N SER A 98 -8.37 9.05 -2.34
CA SER A 98 -9.03 7.78 -2.07
C SER A 98 -9.84 7.83 -0.77
N ALA A 99 -9.23 8.25 0.32
CA ALA A 99 -9.90 8.45 1.60
C ALA A 99 -11.05 9.46 1.51
N LYS A 100 -10.81 10.57 0.80
CA LYS A 100 -11.82 11.60 0.56
C LYS A 100 -13.05 11.07 -0.15
N LEU A 101 -12.88 10.16 -1.12
CA LEU A 101 -13.99 9.51 -1.82
C LEU A 101 -14.85 8.70 -0.84
N GLY A 102 -14.23 7.85 -0.02
CA GLY A 102 -14.93 7.05 1.00
C GLY A 102 -15.72 7.91 2.00
N ILE A 103 -15.08 8.97 2.51
CA ILE A 103 -15.72 9.91 3.47
C ILE A 103 -16.89 10.67 2.85
N ALA A 104 -16.72 11.19 1.63
CA ALA A 104 -17.71 12.05 1.00
C ALA A 104 -18.96 11.26 0.56
N THR A 105 -18.79 10.02 0.13
CA THR A 105 -19.84 9.28 -0.57
C THR A 105 -20.40 8.10 0.24
N GLY A 106 -19.65 7.63 1.26
CA GLY A 106 -19.97 6.41 1.98
C GLY A 106 -19.83 5.13 1.13
N LYS A 107 -19.16 5.22 -0.02
CA LYS A 107 -18.88 4.11 -0.94
C LYS A 107 -17.41 4.10 -1.33
N ASN A 108 -16.87 2.90 -1.57
CA ASN A 108 -15.51 2.75 -2.05
C ASN A 108 -15.39 2.91 -3.57
N LEU A 109 -14.14 2.99 -4.04
CA LEU A 109 -13.84 3.22 -5.46
C LEU A 109 -14.42 2.11 -6.37
N ALA A 110 -14.37 0.84 -5.96
CA ALA A 110 -14.86 -0.28 -6.77
C ALA A 110 -16.39 -0.24 -6.94
N GLU A 111 -17.11 0.13 -5.87
CA GLU A 111 -18.57 0.30 -5.91
C GLU A 111 -18.96 1.44 -6.86
N HIS A 112 -18.24 2.57 -6.84
CA HIS A 112 -18.46 3.67 -7.77
C HIS A 112 -18.18 3.28 -9.22
N CYS A 113 -17.08 2.55 -9.47
CA CYS A 113 -16.77 2.05 -10.81
C CYS A 113 -17.89 1.17 -11.34
N ARG A 114 -18.42 0.26 -10.52
CA ARG A 114 -19.52 -0.62 -10.91
C ARG A 114 -20.78 0.15 -11.24
N GLU A 115 -21.15 1.14 -10.42
CA GLU A 115 -22.37 1.92 -10.62
C GLU A 115 -22.27 2.82 -11.85
N ARG A 116 -21.09 3.37 -12.13
CA ARG A 116 -20.90 4.33 -13.22
C ARG A 116 -20.66 3.69 -14.58
N PHE A 117 -19.85 2.62 -14.62
CA PHE A 117 -19.40 2.03 -15.90
C PHE A 117 -20.23 0.80 -16.29
N GLY A 118 -21.14 0.34 -15.43
CA GLY A 118 -21.97 -0.82 -15.69
C GLY A 118 -21.26 -2.16 -15.55
N THR A 119 -22.01 -3.25 -15.63
CA THR A 119 -21.54 -4.58 -15.23
C THR A 119 -20.39 -5.11 -16.11
N LYS A 120 -20.43 -4.89 -17.42
CA LYS A 120 -19.39 -5.43 -18.35
C LYS A 120 -18.01 -4.83 -18.06
N ILE A 121 -17.94 -3.50 -17.96
CA ILE A 121 -16.68 -2.79 -17.65
C ILE A 121 -16.24 -3.10 -16.22
N ALA A 122 -17.18 -3.18 -15.27
CA ALA A 122 -16.86 -3.53 -13.88
C ALA A 122 -16.25 -4.93 -13.77
N VAL A 123 -16.75 -5.92 -14.50
CA VAL A 123 -16.17 -7.28 -14.55
C VAL A 123 -14.78 -7.27 -15.17
N PHE A 124 -14.58 -6.54 -16.27
CA PHE A 124 -13.26 -6.38 -16.89
C PHE A 124 -12.26 -5.76 -15.90
N MET A 125 -12.65 -4.66 -15.21
CA MET A 125 -11.81 -4.02 -14.21
C MET A 125 -11.54 -4.93 -13.01
N TRP A 126 -12.53 -5.73 -12.60
CA TRP A 126 -12.35 -6.72 -11.55
C TRP A 126 -11.30 -7.77 -11.92
N VAL A 127 -11.38 -8.37 -13.12
CA VAL A 127 -10.40 -9.37 -13.57
C VAL A 127 -9.00 -8.78 -13.60
N LEU A 128 -8.85 -7.56 -14.13
CA LEU A 128 -7.57 -6.87 -14.14
C LEU A 128 -7.04 -6.61 -12.73
N MET A 129 -7.88 -6.13 -11.83
CA MET A 129 -7.49 -5.88 -10.44
C MET A 129 -7.23 -7.18 -9.66
N GLU A 130 -7.85 -8.29 -10.03
CA GLU A 130 -7.55 -9.60 -9.44
C GLU A 130 -6.16 -10.09 -9.87
N ILE A 131 -5.76 -9.88 -11.14
CA ILE A 131 -4.39 -10.16 -11.61
C ILE A 131 -3.38 -9.30 -10.84
N VAL A 132 -3.68 -8.02 -10.63
CA VAL A 132 -2.85 -7.12 -9.80
C VAL A 132 -2.75 -7.63 -8.36
N ALA A 133 -3.87 -8.04 -7.75
CA ALA A 133 -3.88 -8.60 -6.40
C ALA A 133 -3.07 -9.89 -6.29
N MET A 134 -3.14 -10.78 -7.30
CA MET A 134 -2.32 -12.00 -7.35
C MET A 134 -0.83 -11.67 -7.46
N ALA A 135 -0.45 -10.67 -8.26
CA ALA A 135 0.94 -10.23 -8.36
C ALA A 135 1.45 -9.60 -7.05
N THR A 136 0.58 -8.90 -6.31
CA THR A 136 0.87 -8.40 -4.97
C THR A 136 1.08 -9.55 -3.98
N ASP A 137 0.11 -10.45 -3.89
CA ASP A 137 0.19 -11.63 -3.00
C ASP A 137 1.43 -12.48 -3.30
N LEU A 138 1.83 -12.58 -4.58
CA LEU A 138 3.06 -13.25 -5.00
C LEU A 138 4.30 -12.60 -4.38
N ALA A 139 4.41 -11.27 -4.46
CA ALA A 139 5.54 -10.55 -3.90
C ALA A 139 5.60 -10.69 -2.37
N GLU A 140 4.47 -10.49 -1.70
CA GLU A 140 4.36 -10.54 -0.25
C GLU A 140 4.70 -11.92 0.31
N PHE A 141 4.18 -12.97 -0.34
CA PHE A 141 4.42 -14.36 0.04
C PHE A 141 5.90 -14.75 -0.14
N ILE A 142 6.49 -14.42 -1.30
CA ILE A 142 7.90 -14.69 -1.58
C ILE A 142 8.78 -13.90 -0.60
N GLY A 143 8.48 -12.63 -0.34
CA GLY A 143 9.25 -11.80 0.59
C GLY A 143 9.23 -12.36 2.01
N ALA A 144 8.07 -12.77 2.52
CA ALA A 144 7.96 -13.38 3.84
C ALA A 144 8.70 -14.75 3.88
N ALA A 145 8.60 -15.57 2.81
CA ALA A 145 9.33 -16.82 2.71
C ALA A 145 10.85 -16.63 2.73
N ILE A 146 11.35 -15.62 2.02
CA ILE A 146 12.77 -15.22 2.08
C ILE A 146 13.13 -14.77 3.50
N GLY A 147 12.29 -13.96 4.16
CA GLY A 147 12.52 -13.53 5.54
C GLY A 147 12.67 -14.69 6.51
N PHE A 148 11.79 -15.70 6.44
CA PHE A 148 11.91 -16.94 7.21
C PHE A 148 13.18 -17.73 6.87
N ASN A 149 13.54 -17.81 5.57
CA ASN A 149 14.75 -18.48 5.13
C ASN A 149 16.02 -17.81 5.68
N LEU A 150 16.10 -16.48 5.60
CA LEU A 150 17.28 -15.73 6.06
C LEU A 150 17.43 -15.74 7.58
N LEU A 151 16.34 -15.69 8.35
CA LEU A 151 16.39 -15.68 9.82
C LEU A 151 16.62 -17.05 10.42
N PHE A 152 15.98 -18.11 9.87
CA PHE A 152 15.91 -19.41 10.49
C PHE A 152 16.47 -20.54 9.62
N GLY A 153 16.96 -20.25 8.41
CA GLY A 153 17.45 -21.28 7.48
C GLY A 153 16.35 -22.19 6.92
N ILE A 154 15.07 -21.82 7.07
CA ILE A 154 13.93 -22.63 6.63
C ILE A 154 13.84 -22.61 5.10
N PRO A 155 13.71 -23.75 4.40
CA PRO A 155 13.52 -23.76 2.95
C PRO A 155 12.32 -22.90 2.52
N LEU A 156 12.44 -22.21 1.37
CA LEU A 156 11.45 -21.21 0.91
C LEU A 156 10.00 -21.74 0.88
N LEU A 157 9.81 -23.01 0.51
CA LEU A 157 8.47 -23.62 0.49
C LEU A 157 7.84 -23.68 1.89
N TRP A 158 8.59 -24.08 2.90
CA TRP A 158 8.13 -24.12 4.29
C TRP A 158 8.03 -22.73 4.90
N GLY A 159 8.96 -21.84 4.54
CA GLY A 159 8.88 -20.41 4.89
C GLY A 159 7.59 -19.77 4.37
N GLY A 160 7.20 -20.11 3.15
CA GLY A 160 5.93 -19.68 2.56
C GLY A 160 4.71 -20.26 3.32
N ALA A 161 4.73 -21.53 3.67
CA ALA A 161 3.65 -22.13 4.47
C ALA A 161 3.50 -21.44 5.84
N LEU A 162 4.62 -21.14 6.52
CA LEU A 162 4.62 -20.37 7.77
C LEU A 162 4.10 -18.95 7.57
N ALA A 163 4.47 -18.28 6.48
CA ALA A 163 3.96 -16.96 6.13
C ALA A 163 2.44 -16.97 5.94
N ALA A 164 1.91 -18.00 5.25
CA ALA A 164 0.46 -18.16 5.09
C ALA A 164 -0.24 -18.29 6.45
N ILE A 165 0.26 -19.16 7.32
CA ILE A 165 -0.30 -19.37 8.68
C ILE A 165 -0.26 -18.06 9.47
N ALA A 166 0.91 -17.39 9.51
CA ALA A 166 1.07 -16.14 10.24
C ALA A 166 0.10 -15.04 9.74
N THR A 167 -0.05 -14.91 8.41
CA THR A 167 -1.01 -13.97 7.82
C THR A 167 -2.45 -14.29 8.23
N PHE A 168 -2.85 -15.57 8.24
CA PHE A 168 -4.18 -15.96 8.71
C PHE A 168 -4.42 -15.63 10.19
N LEU A 169 -3.40 -15.80 11.02
CA LEU A 169 -3.48 -15.44 12.44
C LEU A 169 -3.66 -13.93 12.62
N ILE A 170 -2.90 -13.12 11.86
CA ILE A 170 -3.02 -11.65 11.91
C ILE A 170 -4.40 -11.21 11.41
N LEU A 171 -4.87 -11.72 10.26
CA LEU A 171 -6.21 -11.44 9.74
C LEU A 171 -7.32 -11.87 10.71
N GLY A 172 -7.09 -12.96 11.44
CA GLY A 172 -8.01 -13.44 12.48
C GLY A 172 -8.26 -12.42 13.60
N LEU A 173 -7.39 -11.42 13.77
CA LEU A 173 -7.59 -10.34 14.73
C LEU A 173 -8.76 -9.41 14.34
N GLU A 174 -9.12 -9.35 13.07
CA GLU A 174 -10.26 -8.55 12.58
C GLU A 174 -11.58 -8.94 13.27
N ARG A 175 -11.71 -10.20 13.69
CA ARG A 175 -12.88 -10.67 14.48
C ARG A 175 -13.06 -9.99 15.83
N PHE A 176 -11.96 -9.45 16.39
CA PHE A 176 -11.97 -8.69 17.64
C PHE A 176 -12.12 -7.18 17.44
N GLY A 177 -12.27 -6.74 16.18
CA GLY A 177 -12.36 -5.36 15.75
C GLY A 177 -11.14 -4.89 14.94
N PHE A 178 -11.24 -3.73 14.33
CA PHE A 178 -10.14 -3.18 13.52
C PHE A 178 -8.95 -2.70 14.34
N ARG A 179 -9.16 -2.24 15.58
CA ARG A 179 -8.09 -1.69 16.44
C ARG A 179 -6.94 -2.66 16.77
N PRO A 180 -7.20 -3.93 17.12
CA PRO A 180 -6.12 -4.90 17.31
C PRO A 180 -5.27 -5.11 16.05
N LEU A 181 -5.92 -5.18 14.89
CA LEU A 181 -5.25 -5.29 13.60
C LEU A 181 -4.38 -4.05 13.31
N GLU A 182 -4.94 -2.85 13.46
CA GLU A 182 -4.21 -1.57 13.33
C GLU A 182 -2.97 -1.53 14.23
N ALA A 183 -3.09 -1.99 15.49
CA ALA A 183 -1.99 -1.98 16.45
C ALA A 183 -0.85 -2.94 16.05
N VAL A 184 -1.18 -4.16 15.60
CA VAL A 184 -0.17 -5.12 15.12
C VAL A 184 0.54 -4.58 13.89
N ILE A 185 -0.21 -4.06 12.93
CA ILE A 185 0.34 -3.47 11.70
C ILE A 185 1.25 -2.28 12.03
N ALA A 186 0.78 -1.33 12.87
CA ALA A 186 1.59 -0.18 13.28
C ALA A 186 2.88 -0.59 14.00
N THR A 187 2.83 -1.66 14.81
CA THR A 187 4.01 -2.21 15.48
C THR A 187 5.01 -2.77 14.46
N MET A 188 4.54 -3.50 13.45
CA MET A 188 5.41 -4.02 12.38
C MET A 188 6.06 -2.90 11.56
N VAL A 189 5.30 -1.87 11.19
CA VAL A 189 5.86 -0.67 10.51
C VAL A 189 6.88 0.04 11.40
N GLY A 190 6.59 0.19 12.68
CA GLY A 190 7.52 0.76 13.65
C GLY A 190 8.81 -0.04 13.79
N LEU A 191 8.70 -1.38 13.79
CA LEU A 191 9.85 -2.28 13.80
C LEU A 191 10.70 -2.09 12.55
N ILE A 192 10.10 -2.08 11.36
CA ILE A 192 10.82 -1.86 10.09
C ILE A 192 11.53 -0.50 10.10
N ALA A 193 10.84 0.56 10.51
CA ALA A 193 11.43 1.89 10.61
C ALA A 193 12.61 1.92 11.58
N ALA A 194 12.50 1.27 12.74
CA ALA A 194 13.58 1.16 13.71
C ALA A 194 14.78 0.38 13.14
N CYS A 195 14.54 -0.71 12.40
CA CYS A 195 15.59 -1.47 11.71
C CYS A 195 16.40 -0.57 10.77
N TYR A 196 15.73 0.21 9.91
CA TYR A 196 16.43 1.10 8.97
C TYR A 196 17.11 2.31 9.63
N VAL A 197 16.60 2.80 10.76
CA VAL A 197 17.32 3.78 11.58
C VAL A 197 18.64 3.19 12.08
N VAL A 198 18.61 1.95 12.60
CA VAL A 198 19.85 1.27 13.07
C VAL A 198 20.82 1.05 11.92
N GLU A 199 20.36 0.54 10.77
CA GLU A 199 21.22 0.35 9.59
C GLU A 199 21.84 1.66 9.10
N THR A 200 21.09 2.76 9.09
CA THR A 200 21.59 4.09 8.71
C THR A 200 22.65 4.62 9.70
N VAL A 201 22.55 4.25 10.98
CA VAL A 201 23.56 4.63 12.02
C VAL A 201 24.83 3.78 11.86
N LEU A 202 24.69 2.50 11.47
CA LEU A 202 25.83 1.60 11.27
C LEU A 202 26.70 1.99 10.06
N ASP A 203 26.07 2.50 9.01
CA ASP A 203 26.79 2.99 7.81
C ASP A 203 26.27 4.38 7.42
N VAL A 204 26.98 5.39 7.92
CA VAL A 204 26.56 6.80 7.78
C VAL A 204 26.67 7.25 6.33
N PRO A 205 25.54 7.62 5.68
CA PRO A 205 25.52 8.05 4.30
C PRO A 205 26.10 9.46 4.10
N ASN A 206 26.45 9.78 2.87
CA ASN A 206 26.83 11.15 2.50
C ASN A 206 25.57 12.01 2.36
N PHE A 207 25.14 12.70 3.42
CA PHE A 207 23.94 13.51 3.45
C PHE A 207 23.87 14.61 2.38
N LYS A 208 25.01 15.17 1.94
CA LYS A 208 25.03 16.15 0.82
C LYS A 208 24.59 15.49 -0.48
N SER A 209 25.14 14.31 -0.78
CA SER A 209 24.79 13.55 -1.97
C SER A 209 23.34 13.06 -1.90
N VAL A 210 22.89 12.58 -0.74
CA VAL A 210 21.49 12.19 -0.48
C VAL A 210 20.53 13.33 -0.80
N PHE A 211 20.75 14.52 -0.20
CA PHE A 211 19.88 15.67 -0.43
C PHE A 211 19.90 16.11 -1.90
N PHE A 212 21.08 16.21 -2.51
CA PHE A 212 21.22 16.59 -3.91
C PHE A 212 20.48 15.63 -4.84
N CYS A 213 20.66 14.31 -4.66
CA CYS A 213 20.01 13.28 -5.48
C CYS A 213 18.50 13.16 -5.21
N ALA A 214 18.02 13.51 -4.00
CA ALA A 214 16.60 13.52 -3.69
C ALA A 214 15.80 14.59 -4.47
N VAL A 215 16.45 15.70 -4.87
CA VAL A 215 15.79 16.82 -5.56
C VAL A 215 16.22 17.00 -7.01
N THR A 216 17.22 16.23 -7.48
CA THR A 216 17.77 16.38 -8.85
C THR A 216 17.43 15.17 -9.71
N PRO A 217 16.43 15.26 -10.62
CA PRO A 217 16.07 14.16 -11.51
C PRO A 217 17.23 13.83 -12.47
N ARG A 218 17.65 12.57 -12.46
CA ARG A 218 18.69 12.05 -13.36
C ARG A 218 18.42 10.60 -13.72
N PHE A 219 18.84 10.21 -14.92
CA PHE A 219 18.86 8.82 -15.39
C PHE A 219 20.20 8.51 -16.04
N SER A 220 20.60 7.24 -15.98
CA SER A 220 21.81 6.73 -16.65
C SER A 220 21.45 5.46 -17.41
N GLY A 221 21.08 5.63 -18.69
CA GLY A 221 20.73 4.52 -19.54
C GLY A 221 19.36 3.89 -19.29
N ARG A 222 19.05 2.82 -20.03
CA ARG A 222 17.76 2.12 -20.06
C ARG A 222 17.43 1.48 -18.70
N GLU A 223 18.41 0.86 -18.04
CA GLU A 223 18.23 0.13 -16.79
C GLU A 223 17.73 1.06 -15.65
N SER A 224 18.30 2.28 -15.56
CA SER A 224 17.85 3.24 -14.55
C SER A 224 16.39 3.67 -14.74
N VAL A 225 15.91 3.73 -15.97
CA VAL A 225 14.50 4.04 -16.28
C VAL A 225 13.60 2.86 -15.94
N LEU A 226 14.05 1.62 -16.20
CA LEU A 226 13.31 0.41 -15.81
C LEU A 226 13.18 0.30 -14.30
N LEU A 227 14.27 0.54 -13.55
CA LEU A 227 14.23 0.53 -12.09
C LEU A 227 13.40 1.68 -11.51
N ALA A 228 13.45 2.86 -12.12
CA ALA A 228 12.57 3.97 -11.75
C ALA A 228 11.09 3.63 -11.96
N ALA A 229 10.76 2.94 -13.04
CA ALA A 229 9.42 2.42 -13.29
C ALA A 229 9.01 1.36 -12.25
N GLY A 230 9.95 0.48 -11.87
CA GLY A 230 9.78 -0.50 -10.80
C GLY A 230 9.52 0.17 -9.45
N ILE A 231 10.30 1.20 -9.07
CA ILE A 231 10.09 1.98 -7.85
C ILE A 231 8.71 2.65 -7.86
N LEU A 232 8.31 3.26 -8.97
CA LEU A 232 6.99 3.89 -9.08
C LEU A 232 5.86 2.86 -8.96
N GLY A 233 5.98 1.70 -9.64
CA GLY A 233 5.01 0.61 -9.58
C GLY A 233 4.89 0.00 -8.18
N ALA A 234 6.02 -0.18 -7.49
CA ALA A 234 6.08 -0.63 -6.11
C ALA A 234 5.49 0.38 -5.12
N THR A 235 5.68 1.68 -5.37
CA THR A 235 5.23 2.73 -4.46
C THR A 235 3.77 3.11 -4.70
N VAL A 236 3.28 3.21 -5.93
CA VAL A 236 1.89 3.61 -6.22
C VAL A 236 1.06 2.38 -6.51
N MET A 237 0.52 1.76 -5.47
CA MET A 237 -0.18 0.49 -5.57
C MET A 237 -1.68 0.63 -5.84
N PRO A 238 -2.21 0.09 -6.95
CA PRO A 238 -3.63 0.19 -7.30
C PRO A 238 -4.55 -0.38 -6.23
N HIS A 239 -4.22 -1.55 -5.68
CA HIS A 239 -5.05 -2.22 -4.68
C HIS A 239 -5.15 -1.43 -3.37
N ALA A 240 -4.09 -0.71 -2.94
CA ALA A 240 -4.12 0.16 -1.77
C ALA A 240 -5.07 1.37 -1.96
N ILE A 241 -5.27 1.83 -3.20
CA ILE A 241 -6.23 2.90 -3.53
C ILE A 241 -7.66 2.41 -3.27
N PHE A 242 -8.01 1.21 -3.72
CA PHE A 242 -9.32 0.63 -3.45
C PHE A 242 -9.53 0.39 -1.96
N LEU A 243 -8.55 -0.18 -1.28
CA LEU A 243 -8.60 -0.47 0.14
C LEU A 243 -8.85 0.79 0.97
N HIS A 244 -8.08 1.85 0.75
CA HIS A 244 -8.17 3.05 1.59
C HIS A 244 -9.54 3.74 1.47
N SER A 245 -10.13 3.78 0.28
CA SER A 245 -11.50 4.26 0.11
C SER A 245 -12.52 3.43 0.91
N ALA A 246 -12.29 2.12 1.04
CA ALA A 246 -13.15 1.24 1.82
C ALA A 246 -12.90 1.35 3.33
N LEU A 247 -11.68 1.55 3.78
CA LEU A 247 -11.36 1.75 5.20
C LEU A 247 -11.98 3.02 5.78
N THR A 248 -12.14 4.05 4.94
CA THR A 248 -12.78 5.32 5.33
C THR A 248 -14.29 5.33 5.10
N GLN A 249 -14.79 4.44 4.22
CA GLN A 249 -16.21 4.24 3.94
C GLN A 249 -16.95 3.82 5.22
N GLY A 250 -17.87 4.65 5.70
CA GLY A 250 -18.74 4.29 6.83
C GLY A 250 -18.02 4.13 8.19
N ARG A 251 -16.73 4.42 8.31
CA ARG A 251 -16.00 4.39 9.59
C ARG A 251 -16.57 5.45 10.54
N ILE A 252 -16.62 6.70 10.10
CA ILE A 252 -17.23 7.82 10.82
C ILE A 252 -18.21 8.49 9.86
N VAL A 253 -19.50 8.26 10.06
CA VAL A 253 -20.55 8.80 9.18
C VAL A 253 -20.96 10.19 9.65
N VAL A 254 -20.73 11.21 8.81
CA VAL A 254 -21.06 12.60 9.09
C VAL A 254 -21.85 13.19 7.91
N LYS A 255 -23.04 13.74 8.17
CA LYS A 255 -23.86 14.38 7.14
C LYS A 255 -23.65 15.91 7.07
N ASP A 256 -23.20 16.53 8.15
CA ASP A 256 -22.94 17.96 8.25
C ASP A 256 -21.70 18.33 7.42
N PRO A 257 -21.81 19.28 6.47
CA PRO A 257 -20.69 19.71 5.64
C PRO A 257 -19.48 20.25 6.42
N VAL A 258 -19.71 20.91 7.56
CA VAL A 258 -18.64 21.48 8.39
C VAL A 258 -17.89 20.36 9.11
N LYS A 259 -18.61 19.43 9.74
CA LYS A 259 -18.03 18.25 10.40
C LYS A 259 -17.31 17.35 9.39
N MET A 260 -17.87 17.17 8.17
CA MET A 260 -17.25 16.40 7.10
C MET A 260 -15.90 16.99 6.66
N ARG A 261 -15.82 18.33 6.51
CA ARG A 261 -14.52 19.00 6.23
C ARG A 261 -13.54 18.86 7.39
N ARG A 262 -14.03 18.87 8.62
CA ARG A 262 -13.20 18.67 9.81
C ARG A 262 -12.66 17.24 9.86
N LEU A 263 -13.52 16.23 9.64
CA LEU A 263 -13.13 14.82 9.53
C LEU A 263 -12.06 14.63 8.44
N PHE A 264 -12.27 15.21 7.25
CA PHE A 264 -11.31 15.13 6.16
C PHE A 264 -9.95 15.76 6.50
N ARG A 265 -9.91 16.83 7.32
CA ARG A 265 -8.60 17.38 7.78
C ARG A 265 -7.84 16.42 8.68
N PHE A 266 -8.52 15.70 9.54
CA PHE A 266 -7.89 14.65 10.36
C PHE A 266 -7.37 13.52 9.49
N GLU A 267 -8.13 13.10 8.50
CA GLU A 267 -7.70 12.08 7.54
C GLU A 267 -6.48 12.51 6.72
N VAL A 268 -6.42 13.77 6.27
CA VAL A 268 -5.23 14.32 5.60
C VAL A 268 -4.01 14.24 6.53
N ALA A 269 -4.17 14.51 7.82
CA ALA A 269 -3.07 14.37 8.78
C ALA A 269 -2.64 12.91 8.96
N ASP A 270 -3.60 11.96 9.04
CA ASP A 270 -3.32 10.52 9.10
C ASP A 270 -2.53 10.07 7.87
N VAL A 271 -2.99 10.42 6.67
CA VAL A 271 -2.29 10.12 5.40
C VAL A 271 -0.89 10.73 5.38
N THR A 272 -0.76 11.99 5.77
CA THR A 272 0.54 12.68 5.74
C THR A 272 1.54 11.99 6.67
N ILE A 273 1.12 11.66 7.90
CA ILE A 273 2.00 10.99 8.88
C ILE A 273 2.38 9.60 8.39
N ALA A 274 1.38 8.77 8.04
CA ALA A 274 1.60 7.38 7.65
C ALA A 274 2.48 7.26 6.40
N MET A 275 2.18 8.06 5.36
CA MET A 275 2.92 8.04 4.10
C MET A 275 4.32 8.68 4.24
N THR A 276 4.51 9.65 5.15
CA THR A 276 5.85 10.17 5.45
C THR A 276 6.72 9.10 6.08
N VAL A 277 6.19 8.33 7.04
CA VAL A 277 6.92 7.20 7.64
C VAL A 277 7.28 6.17 6.57
N ALA A 278 6.33 5.76 5.74
CA ALA A 278 6.58 4.81 4.65
C ALA A 278 7.63 5.33 3.65
N GLY A 279 7.55 6.61 3.28
CA GLY A 279 8.52 7.25 2.39
C GLY A 279 9.92 7.32 2.97
N ILE A 280 10.05 7.63 4.26
CA ILE A 280 11.34 7.62 4.96
C ILE A 280 11.95 6.21 4.95
N VAL A 281 11.15 5.18 5.22
CA VAL A 281 11.59 3.78 5.17
C VAL A 281 12.10 3.43 3.77
N ASN A 282 11.35 3.75 2.71
CA ASN A 282 11.76 3.49 1.33
C ASN A 282 13.03 4.25 0.93
N MET A 283 13.14 5.53 1.33
CA MET A 283 14.38 6.28 1.14
C MET A 283 15.56 5.64 1.88
N ALA A 284 15.34 5.20 3.13
CA ALA A 284 16.38 4.56 3.94
C ALA A 284 16.87 3.24 3.32
N MET A 285 15.96 2.43 2.73
CA MET A 285 16.34 1.21 1.99
C MET A 285 17.31 1.52 0.83
N LEU A 286 16.98 2.49 -0.01
CA LEU A 286 17.83 2.88 -1.13
C LEU A 286 19.14 3.51 -0.64
N ILE A 287 19.07 4.37 0.38
CA ILE A 287 20.25 5.04 0.96
C ILE A 287 21.20 4.02 1.57
N MET A 288 20.70 3.04 2.32
CA MET A 288 21.50 1.96 2.89
C MET A 288 22.18 1.17 1.79
N ALA A 289 21.41 0.73 0.76
CA ALA A 289 22.00 -0.03 -0.35
C ALA A 289 23.06 0.76 -1.10
N ALA A 290 22.88 2.08 -1.30
CA ALA A 290 23.85 2.95 -1.93
C ALA A 290 25.10 3.16 -1.06
N ALA A 291 24.94 3.37 0.23
CA ALA A 291 26.06 3.59 1.16
C ALA A 291 26.87 2.32 1.35
N THR A 292 26.20 1.18 1.56
CA THR A 292 26.85 -0.08 1.92
C THR A 292 27.35 -0.85 0.69
N PHE A 293 26.53 -1.00 -0.35
CA PHE A 293 26.91 -1.84 -1.50
C PHE A 293 27.61 -1.05 -2.59
N HIS A 294 26.98 0.00 -3.12
CA HIS A 294 27.53 0.79 -4.22
C HIS A 294 28.90 1.39 -3.88
N ARG A 295 29.03 1.95 -2.68
CA ARG A 295 30.28 2.56 -2.20
C ARG A 295 31.44 1.58 -2.11
N HIS A 296 31.16 0.29 -1.81
CA HIS A 296 32.18 -0.76 -1.72
C HIS A 296 32.37 -1.54 -3.03
N GLY A 297 31.77 -1.08 -4.13
CA GLY A 297 31.91 -1.68 -5.46
C GLY A 297 31.01 -2.89 -5.73
N PHE A 298 30.06 -3.21 -4.84
CA PHE A 298 29.07 -4.24 -5.05
C PHE A 298 27.88 -3.71 -5.86
N THR A 299 28.12 -3.42 -7.15
CA THR A 299 27.11 -2.84 -8.05
C THR A 299 26.18 -3.87 -8.70
N SER A 300 26.46 -5.17 -8.53
CA SER A 300 25.71 -6.27 -9.13
C SER A 300 24.94 -7.11 -8.10
N ILE A 301 24.48 -6.49 -6.99
CA ILE A 301 23.61 -7.19 -6.04
C ILE A 301 22.24 -7.35 -6.69
N ALA A 302 22.04 -8.53 -7.26
CA ALA A 302 20.83 -8.85 -8.00
C ALA A 302 19.72 -9.43 -7.11
N THR A 303 20.07 -9.98 -5.94
CA THR A 303 19.10 -10.66 -5.08
C THR A 303 19.10 -10.14 -3.64
N ILE A 304 17.93 -10.24 -2.98
CA ILE A 304 17.79 -9.92 -1.55
C ILE A 304 18.70 -10.81 -0.70
N GLN A 305 18.90 -12.06 -1.11
CA GLN A 305 19.78 -13.01 -0.43
C GLN A 305 21.25 -12.58 -0.53
N ASP A 306 21.68 -12.06 -1.68
CA ASP A 306 23.03 -11.52 -1.84
C ASP A 306 23.22 -10.27 -1.00
N ALA A 307 22.21 -9.40 -0.94
CA ALA A 307 22.22 -8.24 -0.05
C ALA A 307 22.45 -8.65 1.41
N HIS A 308 21.66 -9.63 1.90
CA HIS A 308 21.79 -10.17 3.26
C HIS A 308 23.19 -10.74 3.53
N LYS A 309 23.73 -11.59 2.63
CA LYS A 309 25.06 -12.17 2.76
C LYS A 309 26.18 -11.13 2.73
N THR A 310 26.01 -10.05 1.96
CA THR A 310 26.99 -8.97 1.84
C THR A 310 26.97 -8.03 3.04
N LEU A 311 25.81 -7.88 3.71
CA LEU A 311 25.70 -7.07 4.93
C LEU A 311 26.52 -7.64 6.10
N GLU A 312 26.58 -8.96 6.26
CA GLU A 312 27.28 -9.59 7.39
C GLU A 312 28.78 -9.24 7.44
N PRO A 313 29.58 -9.39 6.36
CA PRO A 313 30.98 -9.01 6.38
C PRO A 313 31.24 -7.50 6.41
N LEU A 314 30.30 -6.66 5.95
CA LEU A 314 30.44 -5.20 5.90
C LEU A 314 30.04 -4.52 7.21
N LEU A 315 28.90 -4.91 7.78
CA LEU A 315 28.28 -4.23 8.94
C LEU A 315 28.06 -5.16 10.14
N GLY A 316 28.40 -6.44 10.00
CA GLY A 316 28.29 -7.44 11.07
C GLY A 316 26.96 -8.18 11.10
N LYS A 317 26.91 -9.26 11.92
CA LYS A 317 25.75 -10.17 12.04
C LYS A 317 24.47 -9.46 12.48
N ALA A 318 24.59 -8.41 13.28
CA ALA A 318 23.42 -7.64 13.74
C ALA A 318 22.70 -6.94 12.59
N ALA A 319 23.42 -6.35 11.62
CA ALA A 319 22.83 -5.70 10.46
C ALA A 319 22.11 -6.71 9.55
N SER A 320 22.76 -7.83 9.27
CA SER A 320 22.17 -8.93 8.49
C SER A 320 20.89 -9.49 9.14
N PHE A 321 20.88 -9.68 10.47
CA PHE A 321 19.69 -10.12 11.22
C PHE A 321 18.56 -9.08 11.18
N ILE A 322 18.89 -7.78 11.38
CA ILE A 322 17.94 -6.65 11.36
C ILE A 322 17.29 -6.53 9.98
N PHE A 323 18.09 -6.65 8.91
CA PHE A 323 17.61 -6.66 7.55
C PHE A 323 16.60 -7.80 7.27
N ALA A 324 16.93 -9.04 7.66
CA ALA A 324 16.04 -10.17 7.48
C ALA A 324 14.75 -10.05 8.32
N LEU A 325 14.84 -9.50 9.53
CA LEU A 325 13.70 -9.22 10.40
C LEU A 325 12.77 -8.17 9.79
N SER A 326 13.33 -7.10 9.24
CA SER A 326 12.55 -6.05 8.58
C SER A 326 11.82 -6.58 7.34
N LEU A 327 12.47 -7.42 6.53
CA LEU A 327 11.86 -8.06 5.38
C LEU A 327 10.71 -9.01 5.77
N LEU A 328 10.89 -9.81 6.82
CA LEU A 328 9.83 -10.69 7.33
C LEU A 328 8.63 -9.90 7.83
N ALA A 329 8.87 -8.85 8.63
CA ALA A 329 7.82 -7.98 9.12
C ALA A 329 7.07 -7.29 7.97
N SER A 330 7.79 -6.83 6.95
CA SER A 330 7.24 -6.26 5.72
C SER A 330 6.32 -7.26 5.00
N GLY A 331 6.82 -8.46 4.69
CA GLY A 331 6.04 -9.47 3.98
C GLY A 331 4.77 -9.90 4.71
N LEU A 332 4.82 -10.07 6.04
CA LEU A 332 3.65 -10.45 6.85
C LEU A 332 2.62 -9.33 6.97
N SER A 333 3.08 -8.10 7.19
CA SER A 333 2.17 -6.95 7.33
C SER A 333 1.49 -6.61 6.00
N SER A 334 2.25 -6.55 4.91
CA SER A 334 1.71 -6.25 3.57
C SER A 334 0.77 -7.34 3.08
N SER A 335 1.08 -8.62 3.32
CA SER A 335 0.24 -9.76 2.97
C SER A 335 -1.15 -9.72 3.63
N THR A 336 -1.22 -9.19 4.85
CA THR A 336 -2.49 -8.95 5.54
C THR A 336 -3.31 -7.86 4.83
N VAL A 337 -2.64 -6.78 4.44
CA VAL A 337 -3.25 -5.63 3.76
C VAL A 337 -3.69 -5.99 2.33
N GLY A 338 -2.85 -6.70 1.57
CA GLY A 338 -3.15 -7.19 0.23
C GLY A 338 -4.38 -8.08 0.19
N THR A 339 -4.50 -9.01 1.15
CA THR A 339 -5.69 -9.87 1.29
C THR A 339 -6.95 -9.05 1.54
N SER A 340 -6.90 -8.06 2.43
CA SER A 340 -8.03 -7.17 2.73
C SER A 340 -8.42 -6.32 1.51
N ALA A 341 -7.43 -5.79 0.79
CA ALA A 341 -7.62 -5.00 -0.43
C ALA A 341 -8.35 -5.80 -1.51
N GLY A 342 -7.90 -7.02 -1.73
CA GLY A 342 -8.54 -7.86 -2.72
C GLY A 342 -9.96 -8.26 -2.36
N GLN A 343 -10.31 -8.41 -1.07
CA GLN A 343 -11.71 -8.61 -0.66
C GLN A 343 -12.58 -7.39 -1.00
N VAL A 344 -12.07 -6.19 -0.74
CA VAL A 344 -12.74 -4.93 -1.09
C VAL A 344 -12.97 -4.83 -2.59
N ILE A 345 -11.97 -5.13 -3.40
CA ILE A 345 -12.05 -5.12 -4.86
C ILE A 345 -13.15 -6.07 -5.35
N MET A 346 -13.11 -7.32 -4.90
CA MET A 346 -14.08 -8.32 -5.32
C MET A 346 -15.51 -7.96 -4.87
N GLN A 347 -15.69 -7.57 -3.62
CA GLN A 347 -17.01 -7.21 -3.09
C GLN A 347 -17.59 -5.96 -3.78
N GLY A 348 -16.75 -4.97 -4.06
CA GLY A 348 -17.15 -3.73 -4.72
C GLY A 348 -17.55 -3.95 -6.18
N PHE A 349 -16.73 -4.65 -6.96
CA PHE A 349 -17.00 -4.88 -8.39
C PHE A 349 -18.06 -5.95 -8.66
N VAL A 350 -18.03 -7.08 -7.95
CA VAL A 350 -18.86 -8.27 -8.29
C VAL A 350 -20.01 -8.48 -7.30
N ARG A 351 -20.00 -7.81 -6.16
CA ARG A 351 -20.99 -7.98 -5.05
C ARG A 351 -21.05 -9.41 -4.49
N ARG A 352 -20.01 -10.22 -4.70
CA ARG A 352 -19.90 -11.57 -4.14
C ARG A 352 -18.95 -11.56 -2.95
N LYS A 353 -19.29 -12.34 -1.93
CA LYS A 353 -18.42 -12.60 -0.78
C LYS A 353 -17.85 -14.00 -0.93
N ILE A 354 -16.55 -14.11 -1.18
CA ILE A 354 -15.83 -15.37 -1.12
C ILE A 354 -15.16 -15.45 0.25
N PRO A 355 -15.18 -16.60 0.92
CA PRO A 355 -14.45 -16.78 2.18
C PRO A 355 -12.96 -16.41 2.01
N VAL A 356 -12.38 -15.70 2.99
CA VAL A 356 -10.98 -15.23 2.95
C VAL A 356 -10.01 -16.37 2.62
N TRP A 357 -10.21 -17.55 3.23
CA TRP A 357 -9.33 -18.69 3.04
C TRP A 357 -9.34 -19.22 1.59
N VAL A 358 -10.52 -19.29 0.93
CA VAL A 358 -10.62 -19.71 -0.49
C VAL A 358 -9.85 -18.74 -1.37
N ARG A 359 -10.09 -17.45 -1.19
CA ARG A 359 -9.40 -16.42 -1.94
C ARG A 359 -7.89 -16.52 -1.74
N ARG A 360 -7.44 -16.63 -0.49
CA ARG A 360 -6.02 -16.72 -0.15
C ARG A 360 -5.34 -17.91 -0.83
N ILE A 361 -5.99 -19.09 -0.85
CA ILE A 361 -5.47 -20.27 -1.56
C ILE A 361 -5.28 -19.95 -3.05
N VAL A 362 -6.27 -19.36 -3.69
CA VAL A 362 -6.22 -19.02 -5.12
C VAL A 362 -5.12 -18.01 -5.42
N THR A 363 -5.01 -16.94 -4.63
CA THR A 363 -4.05 -15.86 -4.89
C THR A 363 -2.62 -16.21 -4.51
N THR A 364 -2.41 -17.14 -3.57
CA THR A 364 -1.07 -17.64 -3.22
C THR A 364 -0.60 -18.82 -4.08
N ALA A 365 -1.48 -19.48 -4.83
CA ALA A 365 -1.10 -20.58 -5.69
C ALA A 365 0.03 -20.24 -6.69
N PRO A 366 0.02 -19.08 -7.38
CA PRO A 366 1.13 -18.67 -8.25
C PRO A 366 2.47 -18.60 -7.50
N SER A 367 2.48 -18.15 -6.26
CA SER A 367 3.70 -18.04 -5.44
C SER A 367 4.30 -19.40 -5.14
N LEU A 368 3.45 -20.38 -4.80
CA LEU A 368 3.89 -21.76 -4.57
C LEU A 368 4.44 -22.39 -5.85
N ILE A 369 3.80 -22.13 -6.99
CA ILE A 369 4.28 -22.62 -8.30
C ILE A 369 5.66 -22.02 -8.60
N VAL A 370 5.84 -20.71 -8.46
CA VAL A 370 7.11 -20.02 -8.70
C VAL A 370 8.23 -20.61 -7.83
N ILE A 371 7.97 -20.84 -6.53
CA ILE A 371 8.94 -21.46 -5.62
C ILE A 371 9.23 -22.90 -6.02
N ALA A 372 8.21 -23.69 -6.38
CA ALA A 372 8.33 -25.11 -6.71
C ALA A 372 9.14 -25.36 -7.99
N ILE A 373 9.00 -24.50 -9.01
CA ILE A 373 9.79 -24.57 -10.26
C ILE A 373 11.16 -23.89 -10.16
N GLY A 374 11.50 -23.33 -9.00
CA GLY A 374 12.82 -22.78 -8.72
C GLY A 374 13.15 -21.49 -9.48
N LEU A 375 12.16 -20.65 -9.81
CA LEU A 375 12.41 -19.33 -10.38
C LEU A 375 13.10 -18.44 -9.35
N ASP A 376 13.95 -17.52 -9.85
CA ASP A 376 14.61 -16.53 -9.01
C ASP A 376 13.58 -15.66 -8.25
N PRO A 377 13.57 -15.72 -6.91
CA PRO A 377 12.56 -15.00 -6.12
C PRO A 377 12.66 -13.50 -6.28
N THR A 378 13.86 -12.91 -6.32
CA THR A 378 14.04 -11.47 -6.40
C THR A 378 13.62 -10.94 -7.77
N ARG A 379 13.98 -11.63 -8.84
CA ARG A 379 13.52 -11.30 -10.19
C ARG A 379 12.00 -11.37 -10.31
N THR A 380 11.39 -12.36 -9.66
CA THR A 380 9.92 -12.49 -9.59
C THR A 380 9.30 -11.32 -8.85
N LEU A 381 9.91 -10.87 -7.74
CA LEU A 381 9.48 -9.68 -7.02
C LEU A 381 9.49 -8.44 -7.93
N VAL A 382 10.58 -8.19 -8.64
CA VAL A 382 10.69 -7.02 -9.54
C VAL A 382 9.67 -7.09 -10.68
N ILE A 383 9.49 -8.26 -11.31
CA ILE A 383 8.49 -8.45 -12.37
C ILE A 383 7.07 -8.20 -11.84
N SER A 384 6.75 -8.68 -10.63
CA SER A 384 5.44 -8.45 -10.04
C SER A 384 5.14 -6.95 -9.91
N GLN A 385 6.12 -6.11 -9.55
CA GLN A 385 5.95 -4.65 -9.46
C GLN A 385 5.65 -4.01 -10.85
N VAL A 386 6.26 -4.54 -11.90
CA VAL A 386 5.93 -4.12 -13.27
C VAL A 386 4.48 -4.48 -13.60
N VAL A 387 4.03 -5.69 -13.25
CA VAL A 387 2.62 -6.10 -13.45
C VAL A 387 1.66 -5.19 -12.66
N LEU A 388 2.00 -4.84 -11.42
CA LEU A 388 1.19 -3.92 -10.61
C LEU A 388 1.01 -2.57 -11.31
N SER A 389 2.07 -2.07 -11.96
CA SER A 389 2.02 -0.76 -12.62
C SER A 389 0.94 -0.70 -13.71
N PHE A 390 0.67 -1.79 -14.42
CA PHE A 390 -0.40 -1.85 -15.43
C PHE A 390 -1.82 -1.67 -14.86
N GLY A 391 -2.00 -1.93 -13.58
CA GLY A 391 -3.26 -1.66 -12.87
C GLY A 391 -3.51 -0.19 -12.56
N LEU A 392 -2.45 0.64 -12.52
CA LEU A 392 -2.52 2.05 -12.09
C LEU A 392 -3.56 2.88 -12.86
N PRO A 393 -3.60 2.90 -14.19
CA PRO A 393 -4.57 3.70 -14.94
C PRO A 393 -6.03 3.39 -14.55
N PHE A 394 -6.32 2.11 -14.27
CA PHE A 394 -7.67 1.64 -13.92
C PHE A 394 -8.10 1.99 -12.50
N ALA A 395 -7.18 2.41 -11.65
CA ALA A 395 -7.48 2.99 -10.34
C ALA A 395 -7.46 4.52 -10.38
N LEU A 396 -6.44 5.13 -11.05
CA LEU A 396 -6.24 6.58 -11.05
C LEU A 396 -7.29 7.33 -11.86
N VAL A 397 -7.65 6.83 -13.06
CA VAL A 397 -8.63 7.49 -13.92
C VAL A 397 -10.01 7.57 -13.24
N PRO A 398 -10.58 6.48 -12.71
CA PRO A 398 -11.84 6.56 -11.98
C PRO A 398 -11.74 7.44 -10.73
N LEU A 399 -10.65 7.35 -9.96
CA LEU A 399 -10.45 8.18 -8.78
C LEU A 399 -10.47 9.68 -9.13
N LEU A 400 -9.77 10.07 -10.20
CA LEU A 400 -9.78 11.45 -10.70
C LEU A 400 -11.18 11.88 -11.12
N LEU A 401 -11.88 11.07 -11.92
CA LEU A 401 -13.22 11.38 -12.42
C LEU A 401 -14.23 11.57 -11.28
N PHE A 402 -14.21 10.67 -10.29
CA PHE A 402 -15.17 10.74 -9.19
C PHE A 402 -14.85 11.87 -8.23
N THR A 403 -13.59 12.08 -7.86
CA THR A 403 -13.23 13.14 -6.91
C THR A 403 -13.32 14.56 -7.48
N ALA A 404 -13.29 14.72 -8.81
CA ALA A 404 -13.53 15.97 -9.50
C ALA A 404 -15.04 16.28 -9.67
N ASN A 405 -15.91 15.28 -9.51
CA ASN A 405 -17.35 15.44 -9.74
C ASN A 405 -18.05 16.12 -8.55
N LYS A 406 -18.56 17.34 -8.78
CA LYS A 406 -19.21 18.15 -7.74
C LYS A 406 -20.51 17.54 -7.22
N SER A 407 -21.31 16.91 -8.08
CA SER A 407 -22.57 16.30 -7.67
C SER A 407 -22.37 15.09 -6.77
N LEU A 408 -21.23 14.39 -6.92
CA LEU A 408 -20.87 13.22 -6.15
C LEU A 408 -20.19 13.60 -4.82
N MET A 409 -19.23 14.53 -4.87
CA MET A 409 -18.34 14.86 -3.75
C MET A 409 -18.87 15.97 -2.85
N GLY A 410 -19.87 16.74 -3.31
CA GLY A 410 -20.45 17.83 -2.54
C GLY A 410 -19.40 18.80 -1.97
N PRO A 411 -19.35 18.96 -0.61
CA PRO A 411 -18.44 19.92 0.02
C PRO A 411 -16.95 19.54 -0.06
N LEU A 412 -16.65 18.30 -0.43
CA LEU A 412 -15.27 17.76 -0.57
C LEU A 412 -14.81 17.65 -2.03
N THR A 413 -15.49 18.30 -2.99
CA THR A 413 -15.05 18.34 -4.40
C THR A 413 -13.60 18.83 -4.52
N ASN A 414 -12.84 18.27 -5.44
CA ASN A 414 -11.46 18.69 -5.69
C ASN A 414 -11.37 20.18 -6.07
N ARG A 415 -10.35 20.87 -5.57
CA ARG A 415 -9.96 22.18 -6.08
C ARG A 415 -9.32 22.01 -7.47
N ARG A 416 -9.36 23.02 -8.32
CA ARG A 416 -8.76 22.99 -9.67
C ARG A 416 -7.28 22.57 -9.65
N ILE A 417 -6.51 23.10 -8.68
CA ILE A 417 -5.08 22.73 -8.49
C ILE A 417 -4.94 21.23 -8.17
N THR A 418 -5.74 20.70 -7.26
CA THR A 418 -5.72 19.26 -6.91
C THR A 418 -6.07 18.40 -8.12
N THR A 419 -7.06 18.80 -8.92
CA THR A 419 -7.42 18.11 -10.16
C THR A 419 -6.27 18.15 -11.15
N ALA A 420 -5.62 19.30 -11.34
CA ALA A 420 -4.48 19.45 -12.26
C ALA A 420 -3.30 18.53 -11.86
N PHE A 421 -2.91 18.52 -10.58
CA PHE A 421 -1.86 17.61 -10.09
C PHE A 421 -2.25 16.15 -10.26
N MET A 422 -3.47 15.76 -9.92
CA MET A 422 -3.94 14.38 -10.10
C MET A 422 -4.00 13.98 -11.58
N THR A 423 -4.38 14.91 -12.48
CA THR A 423 -4.33 14.69 -13.93
C THR A 423 -2.90 14.46 -14.41
N LEU A 424 -1.95 15.29 -13.96
CA LEU A 424 -0.52 15.11 -14.27
C LEU A 424 -0.02 13.73 -13.83
N ILE A 425 -0.31 13.34 -12.57
CA ILE A 425 0.05 12.01 -12.04
C ILE A 425 -0.56 10.89 -12.88
N THR A 426 -1.83 11.02 -13.24
CA THR A 426 -2.52 10.00 -14.07
C THR A 426 -1.89 9.88 -15.46
N ILE A 427 -1.57 11.00 -16.10
CA ILE A 427 -0.89 11.03 -17.41
C ILE A 427 0.50 10.40 -17.29
N THR A 428 1.27 10.75 -16.25
CA THR A 428 2.61 10.17 -16.01
C THR A 428 2.53 8.66 -15.83
N GLY A 429 1.56 8.16 -15.04
CA GLY A 429 1.36 6.72 -14.86
C GLY A 429 0.98 6.00 -16.16
N ILE A 430 0.11 6.59 -16.98
CA ILE A 430 -0.26 6.03 -18.28
C ILE A 430 0.94 6.04 -19.23
N ALA A 431 1.67 7.15 -19.31
CA ALA A 431 2.85 7.29 -20.18
C ALA A 431 3.93 6.26 -19.82
N LEU A 432 4.17 6.06 -18.51
CA LEU A 432 5.10 5.05 -18.02
C LEU A 432 4.69 3.64 -18.46
N ASN A 433 3.42 3.28 -18.32
CA ASN A 433 2.92 1.98 -18.73
C ASN A 433 3.04 1.75 -20.25
N LEU A 434 2.72 2.76 -21.04
CA LEU A 434 2.91 2.70 -22.50
C LEU A 434 4.39 2.53 -22.86
N PHE A 435 5.28 3.23 -22.15
CA PHE A 435 6.72 3.09 -22.33
C PHE A 435 7.21 1.69 -21.94
N LEU A 436 6.73 1.10 -20.84
CA LEU A 436 7.07 -0.27 -20.44
C LEU A 436 6.60 -1.29 -21.50
N ILE A 437 5.38 -1.15 -22.01
CA ILE A 437 4.86 -1.99 -23.12
C ILE A 437 5.76 -1.88 -24.34
N PHE A 438 6.12 -0.65 -24.71
CA PHE A 438 7.03 -0.42 -25.86
C PHE A 438 8.38 -1.11 -25.66
N LEU A 439 8.95 -1.05 -24.45
CA LEU A 439 10.21 -1.72 -24.14
C LEU A 439 10.10 -3.25 -24.20
N ILE A 440 8.98 -3.82 -23.73
CA ILE A 440 8.73 -5.28 -23.81
C ILE A 440 8.60 -5.75 -25.26
N ILE A 441 7.93 -4.97 -26.14
CA ILE A 441 7.74 -5.35 -27.53
C ILE A 441 9.04 -5.20 -28.36
N LYS A 442 9.89 -4.23 -28.00
CA LYS A 442 11.12 -3.93 -28.76
C LYS A 442 12.32 -4.81 -28.36
N GLY A 443 12.19 -5.60 -27.27
CA GLY A 443 13.24 -6.50 -26.75
C GLY A 443 14.22 -5.73 -25.92
#